data_237347e82d57808c52aa1cbc24b06203
#
_entry.id   237347e82d57808c52aa1cbc24b06203
#
_cell.length_a   1.000
_cell.length_b   1.000
_cell.length_c   1.000
_cell.angle_alpha   90.00
_cell.angle_beta   90.00
_cell.angle_gamma   90.00
#
_symmetry.space_group_name_H-M   'P 1'
#
loop_
_entity.id
_entity.type
_entity.pdbx_description
1 polymer ?
#
loop_
_entity_poly.entity_id
_entity_poly.type
_entity_poly.pdbx_seq_one_letter_code
_entity_poly.pdbx_strand_id
1 'polypeptide(L)'
;MDRRSFLKNSIAGLASVGLLLDGELLEAAPEVGPYGSIKDREPDENGFILPEGFKSKVIAIGGDQVEGSGYQWHLFPSGAGSIPDGSGGWFFISNSEVSNYLTPNETWGGASSIHFDASGSVIDAHPILAWSHSNAGGCATPWGTWLSCESDLFNEGKVWECDPNGLDLPIELQGVGLRNHGDIAIDRERKCLYMTENHRRGLFYRYVPDQWPNLKNGLLEALKVESDGSIQWIKITDHLDGTIPNREKVNEGKLMAGGMGCWYEKDSVYFSTRLDNRVHSINLSSNRYEVIWDGENGRQPLLGIDDLTVDPLTGDVFVAETNGNMELVIITPEGSVEPFCRVTGEQHDFSALTGPCFDPFRKRLYISSQRAEGNRLVRDVIPAINWGIGSYGSRTGITYEISGPFRTVKSPDISSMIPIDVPTTTLQQDVLVDVPVDVPNEVFPQSVPTEIATTTSTLKLSAEKVKEKNIKDVTDVKDSNSLLVISSFVGAAIFLGAGAAAIKYRSNSLMKSDKTP
;
A
#
# COMPACT_ATOMS: atom_id res chain seq x y z
N MET A 1 -20.28 -29.46 19.69
CA MET A 1 -20.60 -28.04 19.91
C MET A 1 -20.85 -27.40 18.56
N ASP A 2 -22.00 -26.77 18.41
CA ASP A 2 -22.43 -26.19 17.14
C ASP A 2 -21.61 -24.93 16.84
N ARG A 3 -21.19 -24.73 15.57
CA ARG A 3 -20.41 -23.55 15.09
C ARG A 3 -21.07 -22.22 15.46
N ARG A 4 -22.40 -22.19 15.55
CA ARG A 4 -23.15 -20.99 16.00
C ARG A 4 -22.96 -20.66 17.48
N SER A 5 -22.74 -21.66 18.33
CA SER A 5 -22.46 -21.46 19.75
C SER A 5 -21.03 -20.98 20.02
N PHE A 6 -20.09 -21.39 19.18
CA PHE A 6 -18.70 -20.92 19.29
C PHE A 6 -18.57 -19.44 18.89
N LEU A 7 -19.19 -19.03 17.79
CA LEU A 7 -19.20 -17.62 17.35
C LEU A 7 -19.95 -16.70 18.32
N LYS A 8 -21.06 -17.15 18.93
CA LYS A 8 -21.77 -16.35 19.95
C LYS A 8 -20.94 -16.17 21.23
N ASN A 9 -20.15 -17.15 21.62
CA ASN A 9 -19.32 -17.06 22.83
C ASN A 9 -18.03 -16.28 22.61
N SER A 10 -17.50 -16.22 21.38
CA SER A 10 -16.31 -15.40 21.05
C SER A 10 -16.64 -13.91 20.95
N ILE A 11 -17.87 -13.55 20.54
CA ILE A 11 -18.33 -12.16 20.49
C ILE A 11 -18.76 -11.66 21.87
N ALA A 12 -19.22 -12.55 22.76
CA ALA A 12 -19.59 -12.18 24.13
C ALA A 12 -18.39 -12.06 25.08
N GLY A 13 -17.21 -12.51 24.67
CA GLY A 13 -16.00 -12.54 25.53
C GLY A 13 -15.19 -11.24 25.57
N LEU A 14 -15.43 -10.28 24.67
CA LEU A 14 -14.70 -9.00 24.63
C LEU A 14 -15.58 -7.78 25.00
N ALA A 15 -16.88 -7.98 25.19
CA ALA A 15 -17.80 -6.89 25.48
C ALA A 15 -18.29 -6.83 26.95
N SER A 16 -17.72 -7.57 27.89
CA SER A 16 -18.14 -7.41 29.30
C SER A 16 -17.18 -8.10 30.28
N VAL A 17 -16.11 -7.45 30.66
CA VAL A 17 -15.66 -7.48 32.04
C VAL A 17 -16.28 -6.27 32.73
N GLY A 18 -17.60 -6.25 32.76
CA GLY A 18 -18.36 -5.44 33.70
C GLY A 18 -18.27 -6.13 35.06
N LEU A 19 -17.44 -5.60 35.95
CA LEU A 19 -17.56 -5.90 37.38
C LEU A 19 -19.00 -5.60 37.82
N LEU A 20 -19.74 -6.64 38.20
CA LEU A 20 -20.97 -6.51 38.98
C LEU A 20 -20.60 -5.93 40.34
N LEU A 21 -20.63 -4.63 40.45
CA LEU A 21 -20.76 -3.93 41.71
C LEU A 21 -22.09 -3.17 41.65
N ASP A 22 -23.02 -3.61 42.48
CA ASP A 22 -24.30 -2.96 42.80
C ASP A 22 -25.23 -2.62 41.61
N GLY A 23 -25.91 -3.65 41.07
CA GLY A 23 -27.31 -3.54 40.61
C GLY A 23 -27.67 -2.56 39.49
N GLU A 24 -26.80 -1.74 38.97
CA GLU A 24 -27.00 -0.87 37.81
C GLU A 24 -26.25 -1.43 36.61
N LEU A 25 -27.00 -1.78 35.56
CA LEU A 25 -26.43 -2.02 34.22
C LEU A 25 -25.78 -0.71 33.77
N LEU A 26 -24.46 -0.62 33.87
CA LEU A 26 -23.73 0.39 33.14
C LEU A 26 -24.03 0.17 31.66
N GLU A 27 -24.81 1.05 31.03
CA GLU A 27 -24.92 1.15 29.60
C GLU A 27 -23.48 1.23 29.06
N ALA A 28 -23.11 0.32 28.15
CA ALA A 28 -21.84 0.40 27.47
C ALA A 28 -21.74 1.79 26.85
N ALA A 29 -20.69 2.54 27.20
CA ALA A 29 -20.44 3.83 26.58
C ALA A 29 -20.46 3.65 25.06
N PRO A 30 -21.07 4.55 24.28
CA PRO A 30 -21.04 4.46 22.83
C PRO A 30 -19.58 4.32 22.40
N GLU A 31 -19.28 3.30 21.58
CA GLU A 31 -17.96 3.06 21.03
C GLU A 31 -17.60 4.25 20.12
N VAL A 32 -16.87 5.20 20.67
CA VAL A 32 -16.34 6.36 19.94
C VAL A 32 -14.90 6.02 19.64
N GLY A 33 -14.54 6.05 18.36
CA GLY A 33 -13.17 5.79 17.90
C GLY A 33 -12.14 6.71 18.57
N PRO A 34 -10.85 6.40 18.45
CA PRO A 34 -9.77 7.07 19.21
C PRO A 34 -9.63 8.57 18.88
N TYR A 35 -10.24 9.04 17.80
CA TYR A 35 -10.24 10.44 17.35
C TYR A 35 -11.62 11.11 17.43
N GLY A 36 -12.63 10.43 17.97
CA GLY A 36 -14.01 10.90 18.01
C GLY A 36 -14.80 10.51 16.75
N SER A 37 -16.10 10.79 16.79
CA SER A 37 -17.02 10.42 15.71
C SER A 37 -16.94 11.41 14.55
N ILE A 38 -16.95 10.90 13.31
CA ILE A 38 -17.15 11.69 12.09
C ILE A 38 -18.63 11.82 11.72
N LYS A 39 -19.52 11.15 12.46
CA LYS A 39 -20.95 11.20 12.25
C LYS A 39 -21.47 12.64 12.41
N ASP A 40 -22.37 13.05 11.54
CA ASP A 40 -23.00 14.38 11.54
C ASP A 40 -22.03 15.56 11.35
N ARG A 41 -20.81 15.29 10.82
CA ARG A 41 -19.86 16.32 10.43
C ARG A 41 -19.99 16.62 8.93
N GLU A 42 -19.79 17.88 8.56
CA GLU A 42 -19.79 18.30 7.17
C GLU A 42 -18.44 18.02 6.51
N PRO A 43 -18.40 17.70 5.21
CA PRO A 43 -17.17 17.56 4.47
C PRO A 43 -16.43 18.90 4.35
N ASP A 44 -15.11 18.85 4.33
CA ASP A 44 -14.28 20.01 4.00
C ASP A 44 -14.30 20.32 2.48
N GLU A 45 -13.52 21.32 2.06
CA GLU A 45 -13.41 21.75 0.67
C GLU A 45 -12.90 20.67 -0.30
N ASN A 46 -12.23 19.65 0.20
CA ASN A 46 -11.70 18.50 -0.56
C ASN A 46 -12.63 17.28 -0.50
N GLY A 47 -13.80 17.40 0.15
CA GLY A 47 -14.76 16.31 0.32
C GLY A 47 -14.47 15.38 1.50
N PHE A 48 -13.50 15.70 2.36
CA PHE A 48 -13.19 14.88 3.53
C PHE A 48 -14.08 15.21 4.73
N ILE A 49 -14.75 14.20 5.27
CA ILE A 49 -15.38 14.24 6.58
C ILE A 49 -14.33 13.75 7.59
N LEU A 50 -13.82 14.67 8.41
CA LEU A 50 -12.68 14.45 9.32
C LEU A 50 -13.10 14.61 10.79
N PRO A 51 -12.38 13.97 11.75
CA PRO A 51 -12.55 14.24 13.17
C PRO A 51 -12.22 15.71 13.50
N GLU A 52 -12.63 16.15 14.68
CA GLU A 52 -12.36 17.52 15.14
C GLU A 52 -10.86 17.81 15.22
N GLY A 53 -10.47 18.99 14.72
CA GLY A 53 -9.07 19.44 14.69
C GLY A 53 -8.24 18.92 13.54
N PHE A 54 -8.77 17.98 12.72
CA PHE A 54 -8.10 17.53 11.50
C PHE A 54 -8.52 18.37 10.29
N LYS A 55 -7.63 18.43 9.30
CA LYS A 55 -7.86 19.10 8.01
C LYS A 55 -7.15 18.36 6.90
N SER A 56 -7.69 18.42 5.68
CA SER A 56 -7.05 17.93 4.47
C SER A 56 -6.42 19.07 3.66
N LYS A 57 -5.44 18.69 2.82
CA LYS A 57 -4.78 19.58 1.85
C LYS A 57 -4.42 18.77 0.63
N VAL A 58 -4.71 19.29 -0.58
CA VAL A 58 -4.20 18.71 -1.83
C VAL A 58 -2.69 18.88 -1.89
N ILE A 59 -1.96 17.81 -2.19
CA ILE A 59 -0.50 17.81 -2.37
C ILE A 59 -0.16 17.72 -3.86
N ALA A 60 -0.85 16.83 -4.60
CA ALA A 60 -0.61 16.65 -6.02
C ALA A 60 -1.87 16.15 -6.72
N ILE A 61 -2.05 16.56 -7.98
CA ILE A 61 -3.13 16.13 -8.86
C ILE A 61 -2.50 15.45 -10.08
N GLY A 62 -2.95 14.25 -10.39
CA GLY A 62 -2.44 13.49 -11.53
C GLY A 62 -2.52 14.27 -12.84
N GLY A 63 -1.40 14.37 -13.55
CA GLY A 63 -1.28 15.15 -14.78
C GLY A 63 -1.00 16.63 -14.59
N ASP A 64 -1.08 17.18 -13.39
CA ASP A 64 -0.72 18.59 -13.11
C ASP A 64 0.70 18.69 -12.56
N GLN A 65 1.27 19.89 -12.62
CA GLN A 65 2.57 20.15 -12.00
C GLN A 65 2.44 20.17 -10.49
N VAL A 66 3.35 19.48 -9.80
CA VAL A 66 3.50 19.58 -8.35
C VAL A 66 3.96 20.99 -8.01
N GLU A 67 3.22 21.68 -7.12
CA GLU A 67 3.56 23.04 -6.69
C GLU A 67 4.97 23.09 -6.11
N GLY A 68 5.75 24.08 -6.49
CA GLY A 68 7.15 24.22 -6.08
C GLY A 68 8.14 23.38 -6.89
N SER A 69 7.70 22.60 -7.87
CA SER A 69 8.56 21.84 -8.77
C SER A 69 8.13 22.01 -10.23
N GLY A 70 8.98 21.56 -11.17
CA GLY A 70 8.64 21.50 -12.60
C GLY A 70 8.03 20.16 -13.03
N TYR A 71 7.81 19.24 -12.10
CA TYR A 71 7.41 17.88 -12.39
C TYR A 71 5.89 17.73 -12.49
N GLN A 72 5.43 17.05 -13.55
CA GLN A 72 4.03 16.67 -13.72
C GLN A 72 3.76 15.36 -12.96
N TRP A 73 2.82 15.41 -11.97
CA TRP A 73 2.51 14.24 -11.14
C TRP A 73 1.94 13.09 -11.97
N HIS A 74 2.32 11.88 -11.61
CA HIS A 74 1.85 10.66 -12.29
C HIS A 74 0.35 10.43 -12.10
N LEU A 75 -0.22 9.57 -12.94
CA LEU A 75 -1.62 9.18 -12.87
C LEU A 75 -1.82 7.99 -11.93
N PHE A 76 -3.04 7.86 -11.42
CA PHE A 76 -3.50 6.74 -10.61
C PHE A 76 -2.57 6.43 -9.43
N PRO A 77 -2.36 7.41 -8.51
CA PRO A 77 -1.51 7.20 -7.34
C PRO A 77 -2.02 6.02 -6.51
N SER A 78 -1.12 5.12 -6.12
CA SER A 78 -1.41 3.90 -5.39
C SER A 78 -0.53 3.81 -4.14
N GLY A 79 0.04 2.65 -3.81
CA GLY A 79 0.86 2.46 -2.62
C GLY A 79 1.90 3.55 -2.42
N ALA A 80 2.03 4.04 -1.19
CA ALA A 80 2.88 5.17 -0.87
C ALA A 80 3.66 4.97 0.42
N GLY A 81 4.70 5.79 0.60
CA GLY A 81 5.51 5.79 1.81
C GLY A 81 6.32 7.06 1.97
N SER A 82 7.00 7.18 3.08
CA SER A 82 7.87 8.32 3.37
C SER A 82 9.23 7.86 3.84
N ILE A 83 10.27 8.60 3.43
CA ILE A 83 11.67 8.34 3.78
C ILE A 83 12.30 9.64 4.27
N PRO A 84 12.88 9.69 5.49
CA PRO A 84 13.56 10.90 5.95
C PRO A 84 14.79 11.17 5.09
N ASP A 85 15.03 12.45 4.78
CA ASP A 85 16.18 12.89 3.96
C ASP A 85 17.47 13.08 4.75
N GLY A 86 17.43 12.88 6.08
CA GLY A 86 18.57 13.09 6.98
C GLY A 86 18.83 14.56 7.37
N SER A 87 18.13 15.52 6.77
CA SER A 87 18.27 16.97 7.07
C SER A 87 17.08 17.55 7.85
N GLY A 88 16.10 16.71 8.18
CA GLY A 88 14.85 17.08 8.84
C GLY A 88 13.67 17.21 7.88
N GLY A 89 13.91 17.12 6.59
CA GLY A 89 12.90 16.94 5.55
C GLY A 89 12.65 15.45 5.24
N TRP A 90 11.86 15.19 4.20
CA TRP A 90 11.54 13.83 3.80
C TRP A 90 11.10 13.73 2.33
N PHE A 91 11.23 12.55 1.78
CA PHE A 91 10.62 12.16 0.53
C PHE A 91 9.27 11.51 0.81
N PHE A 92 8.22 12.00 0.16
CA PHE A 92 6.96 11.28 -0.02
C PHE A 92 7.02 10.57 -1.36
N ILE A 93 6.80 9.27 -1.37
CA ILE A 93 6.88 8.44 -2.58
C ILE A 93 5.51 7.83 -2.82
N SER A 94 5.09 7.82 -4.08
CA SER A 94 3.85 7.18 -4.52
C SER A 94 4.07 6.41 -5.81
N ASN A 95 3.48 5.23 -5.88
CA ASN A 95 3.42 4.39 -7.06
C ASN A 95 2.33 4.88 -8.03
N SER A 96 2.53 4.60 -9.32
CA SER A 96 1.58 4.87 -10.40
C SER A 96 1.02 3.55 -10.94
N GLU A 97 -0.24 3.26 -10.65
CA GLU A 97 -0.88 2.00 -11.05
C GLU A 97 -1.51 2.10 -12.47
N VAL A 98 -0.72 2.57 -13.43
CA VAL A 98 -1.12 2.52 -14.85
C VAL A 98 -0.85 1.11 -15.37
N SER A 99 -1.92 0.37 -15.64
CA SER A 99 -1.84 -1.00 -16.12
C SER A 99 -1.41 -1.09 -17.59
N ASN A 100 -0.55 -2.05 -17.93
CA ASN A 100 -0.22 -2.42 -19.30
C ASN A 100 -1.46 -2.86 -20.12
N TYR A 101 -2.55 -3.24 -19.45
CA TYR A 101 -3.82 -3.52 -20.10
C TYR A 101 -4.47 -2.25 -20.68
N LEU A 102 -4.27 -1.09 -20.03
CA LEU A 102 -4.72 0.21 -20.52
C LEU A 102 -3.82 0.73 -21.65
N THR A 103 -2.55 0.36 -21.64
CA THR A 103 -1.52 0.81 -22.58
C THR A 103 -0.71 -0.38 -23.11
N PRO A 104 -1.32 -1.25 -23.96
CA PRO A 104 -0.73 -2.58 -24.28
C PRO A 104 0.65 -2.59 -24.92
N ASN A 105 1.09 -1.48 -25.51
CA ASN A 105 2.38 -1.37 -26.20
C ASN A 105 3.34 -0.38 -25.53
N GLU A 106 2.95 0.18 -24.38
CA GLU A 106 3.70 1.22 -23.69
C GLU A 106 3.59 1.02 -22.17
N THR A 107 4.61 1.44 -21.45
CA THR A 107 4.68 1.37 -19.99
C THR A 107 4.60 2.77 -19.40
N TRP A 108 3.52 3.09 -18.71
CA TRP A 108 3.23 4.40 -18.12
C TRP A 108 3.14 4.38 -16.59
N GLY A 109 3.29 3.20 -15.98
CA GLY A 109 3.42 3.05 -14.54
C GLY A 109 4.81 3.42 -14.05
N GLY A 110 5.03 3.27 -12.77
CA GLY A 110 6.28 3.57 -12.10
C GLY A 110 6.08 4.10 -10.70
N ALA A 111 6.99 4.94 -10.25
CA ALA A 111 6.93 5.63 -8.96
C ALA A 111 7.55 7.02 -9.06
N SER A 112 7.04 7.93 -8.25
CA SER A 112 7.53 9.31 -8.18
C SER A 112 7.73 9.75 -6.75
N SER A 113 8.62 10.73 -6.56
CA SER A 113 8.99 11.31 -5.28
C SER A 113 8.65 12.79 -5.24
N ILE A 114 8.13 13.26 -4.08
CA ILE A 114 8.07 14.68 -3.71
C ILE A 114 9.00 14.88 -2.53
N HIS A 115 9.96 15.78 -2.65
CA HIS A 115 10.88 16.13 -1.58
C HIS A 115 10.37 17.33 -0.81
N PHE A 116 10.14 17.16 0.49
CA PHE A 116 9.74 18.20 1.42
C PHE A 116 10.90 18.63 2.31
N ASP A 117 11.01 19.92 2.58
CA ASP A 117 11.88 20.44 3.63
C ASP A 117 11.32 20.21 5.04
N ALA A 118 12.08 20.56 6.08
CA ALA A 118 11.69 20.42 7.47
C ALA A 118 10.40 21.22 7.86
N SER A 119 10.02 22.22 7.06
CA SER A 119 8.78 22.98 7.25
C SER A 119 7.57 22.30 6.62
N GLY A 120 7.78 21.34 5.71
CA GLY A 120 6.76 20.70 4.87
C GLY A 120 6.48 21.47 3.58
N SER A 121 7.40 22.31 3.14
CA SER A 121 7.36 22.94 1.83
C SER A 121 7.99 22.02 0.79
N VAL A 122 7.37 21.92 -0.38
CA VAL A 122 7.95 21.17 -1.52
C VAL A 122 9.19 21.89 -2.02
N ILE A 123 10.30 21.18 -2.13
CA ILE A 123 11.56 21.69 -2.70
C ILE A 123 11.90 21.03 -4.03
N ASP A 124 11.38 19.83 -4.31
CA ASP A 124 11.53 19.17 -5.59
C ASP A 124 10.46 18.06 -5.75
N ALA A 125 10.24 17.62 -7.00
CA ALA A 125 9.51 16.40 -7.32
C ALA A 125 10.02 15.82 -8.64
N HIS A 126 10.13 14.48 -8.75
CA HIS A 126 10.69 13.80 -9.91
C HIS A 126 10.27 12.32 -9.97
N PRO A 127 10.40 11.66 -11.13
CA PRO A 127 10.20 10.22 -11.23
C PRO A 127 11.40 9.47 -10.63
N ILE A 128 11.15 8.37 -9.92
CA ILE A 128 12.19 7.46 -9.39
C ILE A 128 12.13 6.08 -10.05
N LEU A 129 11.03 5.76 -10.73
CA LEU A 129 10.85 4.58 -11.54
C LEU A 129 10.00 4.96 -12.76
N ALA A 130 10.53 4.69 -13.95
CA ALA A 130 9.82 4.84 -15.21
C ALA A 130 9.87 3.52 -16.00
N TRP A 131 9.04 3.40 -17.04
CA TRP A 131 9.03 2.22 -17.91
C TRP A 131 8.61 0.92 -17.19
N SER A 132 7.75 1.06 -16.18
CA SER A 132 7.11 0.00 -15.41
C SER A 132 5.59 0.06 -15.61
N HIS A 133 4.83 -0.84 -14.99
CA HIS A 133 3.38 -0.86 -15.11
C HIS A 133 2.73 -1.42 -13.86
N SER A 134 1.47 -1.02 -13.62
CA SER A 134 0.66 -1.57 -12.52
C SER A 134 1.35 -1.53 -11.15
N ASN A 135 2.14 -0.47 -10.89
CA ASN A 135 2.83 -0.32 -9.61
C ASN A 135 1.81 -0.03 -8.51
N ALA A 136 1.50 -1.04 -7.71
CA ALA A 136 0.51 -0.99 -6.64
C ALA A 136 1.16 -0.72 -5.28
N GLY A 137 1.49 -1.74 -4.51
CA GLY A 137 2.10 -1.62 -3.19
C GLY A 137 3.59 -1.34 -3.19
N GLY A 138 4.15 -1.14 -2.02
CA GLY A 138 5.57 -0.90 -1.83
C GLY A 138 5.94 -0.47 -0.42
N CYS A 139 7.22 -0.45 -0.09
CA CYS A 139 7.67 0.00 1.22
C CYS A 139 9.01 0.74 1.19
N ALA A 140 9.21 1.61 2.17
CA ALA A 140 10.50 2.22 2.48
C ALA A 140 11.46 1.18 3.07
N THR A 141 12.71 1.14 2.59
CA THR A 141 13.74 0.28 3.15
C THR A 141 14.43 0.93 4.35
N PRO A 142 14.99 0.15 5.27
CA PRO A 142 15.79 0.70 6.37
C PRO A 142 17.09 1.40 5.94
N TRP A 143 17.50 1.22 4.69
CA TRP A 143 18.69 1.86 4.10
C TRP A 143 18.35 3.03 3.17
N GLY A 144 17.07 3.47 3.16
CA GLY A 144 16.64 4.72 2.54
C GLY A 144 16.27 4.63 1.06
N THR A 145 15.95 3.46 0.53
CA THR A 145 15.38 3.27 -0.80
C THR A 145 13.89 2.91 -0.73
N TRP A 146 13.21 2.89 -1.88
CA TRP A 146 11.83 2.50 -2.05
C TRP A 146 11.73 1.17 -2.81
N LEU A 147 10.95 0.23 -2.30
CA LEU A 147 10.56 -0.96 -3.05
C LEU A 147 9.20 -0.73 -3.70
N SER A 148 9.12 -0.86 -5.02
CA SER A 148 7.89 -0.71 -5.81
C SER A 148 7.49 -2.04 -6.41
N CYS A 149 6.23 -2.44 -6.21
CA CYS A 149 5.67 -3.74 -6.61
C CYS A 149 4.74 -3.62 -7.80
N GLU A 150 4.97 -4.40 -8.85
CA GLU A 150 4.07 -4.52 -10.00
C GLU A 150 2.95 -5.54 -9.70
N SER A 151 1.69 -5.09 -9.76
CA SER A 151 0.49 -5.92 -9.64
C SER A 151 0.04 -6.37 -11.02
N ASP A 152 0.72 -7.38 -11.57
CA ASP A 152 0.49 -7.87 -12.93
C ASP A 152 -0.43 -9.08 -12.98
N LEU A 153 -1.52 -8.99 -13.74
CA LEU A 153 -2.53 -10.04 -13.88
C LEU A 153 -2.00 -11.32 -14.51
N PHE A 154 -0.90 -11.25 -15.28
CA PHE A 154 -0.28 -12.40 -15.93
C PHE A 154 0.77 -13.10 -15.06
N ASN A 155 0.95 -12.63 -13.82
CA ASN A 155 1.96 -13.09 -12.85
C ASN A 155 3.41 -12.83 -13.29
N GLU A 156 3.63 -11.81 -14.09
CA GLU A 156 4.95 -11.37 -14.57
C GLU A 156 5.44 -10.11 -13.83
N GLY A 157 4.67 -9.66 -12.83
CA GLY A 157 4.98 -8.49 -12.02
C GLY A 157 6.28 -8.66 -11.24
N LYS A 158 7.04 -7.57 -11.18
CA LYS A 158 8.38 -7.45 -10.61
C LYS A 158 8.35 -6.60 -9.35
N VAL A 159 9.45 -6.63 -8.62
CA VAL A 159 9.76 -5.67 -7.55
C VAL A 159 10.99 -4.87 -7.96
N TRP A 160 10.91 -3.56 -7.80
CA TRP A 160 11.96 -2.61 -8.13
C TRP A 160 12.47 -1.92 -6.87
N GLU A 161 13.78 -1.80 -6.71
CA GLU A 161 14.41 -0.96 -5.71
C GLU A 161 14.81 0.38 -6.33
N CYS A 162 14.33 1.49 -5.77
CA CYS A 162 14.43 2.83 -6.33
C CYS A 162 15.10 3.79 -5.34
N ASP A 163 16.01 4.63 -5.82
CA ASP A 163 16.55 5.76 -5.07
C ASP A 163 15.52 6.88 -4.98
N PRO A 164 15.11 7.33 -3.77
CA PRO A 164 14.13 8.41 -3.60
C PRO A 164 14.59 9.76 -4.17
N ASN A 165 15.91 9.97 -4.38
CA ASN A 165 16.46 11.15 -5.02
C ASN A 165 16.41 11.10 -6.55
N GLY A 166 16.13 9.92 -7.15
CA GLY A 166 16.12 9.72 -8.59
C GLY A 166 17.50 9.85 -9.25
N LEU A 167 18.60 9.76 -8.49
CA LEU A 167 19.97 9.86 -8.99
C LEU A 167 20.50 8.52 -9.48
N ASP A 168 20.13 7.43 -8.82
CA ASP A 168 20.49 6.08 -9.20
C ASP A 168 19.36 5.42 -10.02
N LEU A 169 19.75 4.56 -10.97
CA LEU A 169 18.77 3.81 -11.76
C LEU A 169 18.07 2.74 -10.91
N PRO A 170 16.77 2.52 -11.11
CA PRO A 170 16.04 1.46 -10.43
C PRO A 170 16.65 0.07 -10.69
N ILE A 171 16.64 -0.78 -9.68
CA ILE A 171 17.18 -2.15 -9.73
C ILE A 171 16.03 -3.15 -9.65
N GLU A 172 15.91 -4.05 -10.64
CA GLU A 172 14.98 -5.17 -10.59
C GLU A 172 15.46 -6.21 -9.57
N LEU A 173 14.61 -6.56 -8.62
CA LEU A 173 14.87 -7.55 -7.58
C LEU A 173 14.40 -8.93 -8.03
N GLN A 174 15.12 -9.55 -8.97
CA GLN A 174 14.76 -10.85 -9.53
C GLN A 174 14.66 -11.96 -8.47
N GLY A 175 15.44 -11.86 -7.38
CA GLY A 175 15.46 -12.85 -6.31
C GLY A 175 14.12 -13.06 -5.61
N VAL A 176 13.25 -12.07 -5.56
CA VAL A 176 11.93 -12.20 -4.92
C VAL A 176 10.92 -12.97 -5.78
N GLY A 177 11.23 -13.21 -7.06
CA GLY A 177 10.41 -13.95 -8.02
C GLY A 177 9.24 -13.14 -8.59
N LEU A 178 8.72 -13.61 -9.73
CA LEU A 178 7.61 -12.98 -10.43
C LEU A 178 6.27 -13.41 -9.83
N ARG A 179 5.31 -12.47 -9.73
CA ARG A 179 3.92 -12.72 -9.35
C ARG A 179 3.05 -11.49 -9.60
N ASN A 180 1.76 -11.62 -9.37
CA ASN A 180 0.87 -10.48 -9.20
C ASN A 180 1.08 -9.93 -7.77
N HIS A 181 2.09 -9.06 -7.57
CA HIS A 181 2.40 -8.53 -6.26
C HIS A 181 1.28 -7.62 -5.76
N GLY A 182 0.79 -7.82 -4.54
CA GLY A 182 -0.05 -6.86 -3.84
C GLY A 182 0.84 -5.80 -3.21
N ASP A 183 1.55 -6.18 -2.16
CA ASP A 183 2.39 -5.29 -1.39
C ASP A 183 3.57 -6.02 -0.74
N ILE A 184 4.48 -5.26 -0.09
CA ILE A 184 5.70 -5.76 0.52
C ILE A 184 5.98 -5.00 1.83
N ALA A 185 6.47 -5.72 2.84
CA ALA A 185 6.94 -5.14 4.10
C ALA A 185 8.32 -5.69 4.48
N ILE A 186 9.13 -4.88 5.17
CA ILE A 186 10.49 -5.23 5.58
C ILE A 186 10.59 -5.40 7.08
N ASP A 187 11.06 -6.58 7.50
CA ASP A 187 11.48 -6.87 8.86
C ASP A 187 13.02 -6.76 8.95
N ARG A 188 13.50 -5.61 9.42
CA ARG A 188 14.92 -5.34 9.58
C ARG A 188 15.58 -6.19 10.68
N GLU A 189 14.79 -6.66 11.64
CA GLU A 189 15.29 -7.41 12.80
C GLU A 189 15.53 -8.86 12.41
N ARG A 190 14.58 -9.47 11.68
CA ARG A 190 14.71 -10.84 11.15
C ARG A 190 15.37 -10.87 9.78
N LYS A 191 15.66 -9.68 9.18
CA LYS A 191 16.35 -9.53 7.89
C LYS A 191 15.62 -10.26 6.77
N CYS A 192 14.33 -10.04 6.65
CA CYS A 192 13.48 -10.66 5.65
C CYS A 192 12.37 -9.70 5.18
N LEU A 193 11.69 -10.10 4.12
CA LEU A 193 10.55 -9.39 3.56
C LEU A 193 9.32 -10.27 3.67
N TYR A 194 8.16 -9.64 3.85
CA TYR A 194 6.84 -10.25 3.77
C TYR A 194 6.09 -9.68 2.58
N MET A 195 5.34 -10.52 1.85
CA MET A 195 4.70 -10.11 0.61
C MET A 195 3.33 -10.73 0.46
N THR A 196 2.39 -9.95 -0.04
CA THR A 196 1.07 -10.39 -0.45
C THR A 196 1.02 -10.67 -1.95
N GLU A 197 0.06 -11.50 -2.39
CA GLU A 197 -0.21 -11.79 -3.79
C GLU A 197 -1.65 -11.44 -4.12
N ASN A 198 -1.85 -10.49 -5.05
CA ASN A 198 -3.17 -10.06 -5.50
C ASN A 198 -3.78 -11.06 -6.47
N HIS A 199 -4.13 -12.23 -5.97
CA HIS A 199 -4.74 -13.29 -6.75
C HIS A 199 -5.78 -14.04 -5.89
N ARG A 200 -6.89 -14.52 -6.51
CA ARG A 200 -7.96 -15.26 -5.79
C ARG A 200 -7.48 -16.49 -5.02
N ARG A 201 -6.38 -17.08 -5.45
CA ARG A 201 -5.69 -18.19 -4.80
C ARG A 201 -4.28 -17.78 -4.38
N GLY A 202 -4.09 -16.49 -4.09
CA GLY A 202 -2.83 -15.94 -3.64
C GLY A 202 -2.37 -16.60 -2.33
N LEU A 203 -1.08 -16.50 -2.07
CA LEU A 203 -0.47 -16.90 -0.81
C LEU A 203 0.12 -15.67 -0.13
N PHE A 204 0.54 -15.84 1.10
CA PHE A 204 1.39 -14.89 1.80
C PHE A 204 2.80 -15.46 1.88
N TYR A 205 3.79 -14.64 1.54
CA TYR A 205 5.16 -15.08 1.36
C TYR A 205 6.13 -14.41 2.33
N ARG A 206 7.22 -15.12 2.65
CA ARG A 206 8.42 -14.57 3.27
C ARG A 206 9.59 -14.78 2.33
N TYR A 207 10.41 -13.72 2.14
CA TYR A 207 11.68 -13.81 1.41
C TYR A 207 12.83 -13.52 2.34
N VAL A 208 13.77 -14.47 2.44
CA VAL A 208 14.97 -14.36 3.27
C VAL A 208 16.18 -14.23 2.35
N PRO A 209 16.79 -13.04 2.24
CA PRO A 209 17.96 -12.84 1.40
C PRO A 209 19.18 -13.59 1.94
N ASP A 210 20.01 -14.10 1.03
CA ASP A 210 21.26 -14.80 1.39
C ASP A 210 22.25 -13.89 2.11
N GLN A 211 22.25 -12.59 1.75
CA GLN A 211 23.18 -11.57 2.27
C GLN A 211 22.45 -10.25 2.51
N TRP A 212 21.95 -10.03 3.69
CA TRP A 212 21.33 -8.77 4.08
C TRP A 212 22.32 -7.59 4.03
N PRO A 213 21.96 -6.40 3.49
CA PRO A 213 20.65 -6.02 2.92
C PRO A 213 20.51 -6.29 1.40
N ASN A 214 21.39 -7.08 0.80
CA ASN A 214 21.34 -7.40 -0.63
C ASN A 214 20.17 -8.36 -0.92
N LEU A 215 19.17 -7.88 -1.66
CA LEU A 215 17.94 -8.62 -1.99
C LEU A 215 18.01 -9.44 -3.29
N LYS A 216 19.18 -9.53 -3.94
CA LYS A 216 19.32 -10.18 -5.27
C LYS A 216 19.05 -11.68 -5.24
N ASN A 217 19.52 -12.37 -4.19
CA ASN A 217 19.37 -13.81 -4.05
C ASN A 217 18.85 -14.13 -2.66
N GLY A 218 18.07 -15.20 -2.55
CA GLY A 218 17.50 -15.62 -1.27
C GLY A 218 16.54 -16.78 -1.38
N LEU A 219 15.91 -17.09 -0.28
CA LEU A 219 14.94 -18.16 -0.12
C LEU A 219 13.53 -17.56 -0.10
N LEU A 220 12.65 -18.04 -0.98
CA LEU A 220 11.23 -17.74 -0.93
C LEU A 220 10.47 -18.86 -0.19
N GLU A 221 9.57 -18.47 0.70
CA GLU A 221 8.75 -19.36 1.49
C GLU A 221 7.28 -18.91 1.48
N ALA A 222 6.36 -19.86 1.62
CA ALA A 222 4.94 -19.60 1.74
C ALA A 222 4.46 -19.85 3.18
N LEU A 223 3.51 -19.03 3.63
CA LEU A 223 2.88 -19.18 4.94
C LEU A 223 1.97 -20.43 4.97
N LYS A 224 2.19 -21.29 5.96
CA LYS A 224 1.26 -22.31 6.40
C LYS A 224 0.71 -21.95 7.76
N VAL A 225 -0.59 -22.13 7.95
CA VAL A 225 -1.27 -21.92 9.24
C VAL A 225 -1.88 -23.23 9.69
N GLU A 226 -1.53 -23.66 10.88
CA GLU A 226 -2.08 -24.84 11.52
C GLU A 226 -3.46 -24.57 12.13
N SER A 227 -4.17 -25.62 12.49
CA SER A 227 -5.54 -25.52 13.03
C SER A 227 -5.63 -24.77 14.37
N ASP A 228 -4.53 -24.70 15.12
CA ASP A 228 -4.42 -23.97 16.37
C ASP A 228 -3.98 -22.51 16.19
N GLY A 229 -3.75 -22.06 14.93
CA GLY A 229 -3.29 -20.72 14.57
C GLY A 229 -1.78 -20.55 14.61
N SER A 230 -1.01 -21.60 14.93
CA SER A 230 0.46 -21.55 14.80
C SER A 230 0.87 -21.53 13.33
N ILE A 231 2.03 -20.90 13.05
CA ILE A 231 2.50 -20.73 11.68
C ILE A 231 3.78 -21.54 11.40
N GLN A 232 3.93 -21.93 10.14
CA GLN A 232 5.14 -22.48 9.58
C GLN A 232 5.44 -21.81 8.23
N TRP A 233 6.71 -21.83 7.84
CA TRP A 233 7.15 -21.33 6.54
C TRP A 233 7.59 -22.51 5.67
N ILE A 234 6.97 -22.66 4.49
CA ILE A 234 7.24 -23.74 3.57
C ILE A 234 8.11 -23.21 2.45
N LYS A 235 9.30 -23.79 2.31
CA LYS A 235 10.23 -23.44 1.23
C LYS A 235 9.62 -23.71 -0.14
N ILE A 236 9.75 -22.75 -1.05
CA ILE A 236 9.40 -22.89 -2.46
C ILE A 236 10.66 -23.20 -3.24
N THR A 237 10.73 -24.40 -3.79
CA THR A 237 11.83 -24.78 -4.69
C THR A 237 11.64 -24.13 -6.06
N ASP A 238 12.76 -23.78 -6.70
CA ASP A 238 12.79 -23.21 -8.06
C ASP A 238 11.86 -21.98 -8.22
N HIS A 239 11.78 -21.14 -7.18
CA HIS A 239 10.87 -20.00 -7.16
C HIS A 239 11.14 -18.95 -8.25
N LEU A 240 12.32 -18.97 -8.87
CA LEU A 240 12.71 -18.10 -10.00
C LEU A 240 12.28 -18.69 -11.36
N ASP A 241 11.90 -19.96 -11.44
CA ASP A 241 11.31 -20.53 -12.63
C ASP A 241 9.87 -20.04 -12.79
N GLY A 242 9.66 -19.10 -13.72
CA GLY A 242 8.36 -18.49 -13.99
C GLY A 242 7.39 -19.37 -14.78
N THR A 243 7.75 -20.61 -15.14
CA THR A 243 6.88 -21.50 -15.94
C THR A 243 5.60 -21.90 -15.21
N ILE A 244 5.67 -22.00 -13.87
CA ILE A 244 4.53 -22.28 -12.99
C ILE A 244 4.50 -21.20 -11.90
N PRO A 245 3.36 -20.56 -11.63
CA PRO A 245 3.23 -19.60 -10.53
C PRO A 245 3.66 -20.19 -9.18
N ASN A 246 4.36 -19.42 -8.38
CA ASN A 246 4.90 -19.87 -7.08
C ASN A 246 3.82 -20.43 -6.14
N ARG A 247 2.59 -19.90 -6.18
CA ARG A 247 1.44 -20.43 -5.42
C ARG A 247 1.05 -21.87 -5.78
N GLU A 248 1.36 -22.32 -6.99
CA GLU A 248 1.04 -23.68 -7.46
C GLU A 248 2.16 -24.69 -7.17
N LYS A 249 3.32 -24.21 -6.73
CA LYS A 249 4.45 -25.06 -6.29
C LYS A 249 4.32 -25.54 -4.84
N VAL A 250 3.32 -25.01 -4.09
CA VAL A 250 3.11 -25.33 -2.67
C VAL A 250 1.65 -25.72 -2.44
N ASN A 251 1.43 -26.95 -1.97
CA ASN A 251 0.09 -27.47 -1.72
C ASN A 251 -0.47 -27.12 -0.34
N GLU A 252 0.39 -26.83 0.65
CA GLU A 252 0.01 -26.60 2.05
C GLU A 252 -0.02 -25.13 2.43
N GLY A 253 0.22 -24.21 1.48
CA GLY A 253 0.17 -22.78 1.71
C GLY A 253 -1.24 -22.31 2.10
N LYS A 254 -1.32 -21.40 3.06
CA LYS A 254 -2.59 -20.77 3.43
C LYS A 254 -3.06 -19.86 2.30
N LEU A 255 -4.23 -20.17 1.73
CA LEU A 255 -4.85 -19.31 0.72
C LEU A 255 -5.23 -17.97 1.31
N MET A 256 -4.84 -16.90 0.62
CA MET A 256 -5.11 -15.49 0.93
C MET A 256 -5.76 -14.86 -0.31
N ALA A 257 -7.06 -14.58 -0.21
CA ALA A 257 -7.87 -14.22 -1.37
C ALA A 257 -7.68 -12.75 -1.79
N GLY A 258 -6.77 -12.49 -2.71
CA GLY A 258 -6.48 -11.14 -3.21
C GLY A 258 -5.72 -10.31 -2.19
N GLY A 259 -4.51 -10.75 -1.83
CA GLY A 259 -3.63 -10.04 -0.90
C GLY A 259 -3.24 -8.66 -1.45
N MET A 260 -3.42 -7.62 -0.63
CA MET A 260 -3.11 -6.22 -0.91
C MET A 260 -2.15 -5.68 0.14
N GLY A 261 -2.48 -4.62 0.87
CA GLY A 261 -1.60 -3.97 1.83
C GLY A 261 -0.83 -4.91 2.75
N CYS A 262 0.42 -4.57 3.06
CA CYS A 262 1.32 -5.33 3.92
C CYS A 262 2.18 -4.38 4.75
N TRP A 263 2.21 -4.55 6.07
CA TRP A 263 2.98 -3.70 6.97
C TRP A 263 3.64 -4.48 8.09
N TYR A 264 4.89 -4.14 8.40
CA TYR A 264 5.62 -4.68 9.56
C TYR A 264 5.78 -3.61 10.63
N GLU A 265 5.36 -3.90 11.85
CA GLU A 265 5.54 -3.03 13.01
C GLU A 265 5.67 -3.86 14.30
N LYS A 266 6.73 -3.63 15.07
CA LYS A 266 6.92 -4.18 16.44
C LYS A 266 6.59 -5.67 16.57
N ASP A 267 7.33 -6.53 15.86
CA ASP A 267 7.13 -7.99 15.89
C ASP A 267 5.81 -8.51 15.31
N SER A 268 5.05 -7.65 14.63
CA SER A 268 3.82 -8.05 13.98
C SER A 268 3.84 -7.69 12.50
N VAL A 269 3.25 -8.55 11.69
CA VAL A 269 2.97 -8.27 10.28
C VAL A 269 1.46 -8.19 10.12
N TYR A 270 0.99 -7.08 9.59
CA TYR A 270 -0.40 -6.84 9.23
C TYR A 270 -0.55 -6.89 7.72
N PHE A 271 -1.61 -7.51 7.23
CA PHE A 271 -1.89 -7.51 5.80
C PHE A 271 -3.37 -7.66 5.52
N SER A 272 -3.78 -7.20 4.35
CA SER A 272 -5.16 -7.21 3.90
C SER A 272 -5.41 -8.22 2.79
N THR A 273 -6.65 -8.72 2.70
CA THR A 273 -7.15 -9.50 1.57
C THR A 273 -8.49 -8.93 1.11
N ARG A 274 -8.51 -8.46 -0.16
CA ARG A 274 -9.66 -7.72 -0.69
C ARG A 274 -10.85 -8.58 -1.10
N LEU A 275 -10.63 -9.83 -1.52
CA LEU A 275 -11.70 -10.65 -2.11
C LEU A 275 -12.56 -11.33 -1.05
N ASP A 276 -12.06 -11.50 0.17
CA ASP A 276 -12.80 -12.00 1.33
C ASP A 276 -12.94 -10.95 2.45
N ASN A 277 -12.51 -9.71 2.16
CA ASN A 277 -12.69 -8.53 3.00
C ASN A 277 -12.15 -8.71 4.41
N ARG A 278 -10.88 -9.15 4.55
CA ARG A 278 -10.22 -9.44 5.83
C ARG A 278 -8.97 -8.63 6.06
N VAL A 279 -8.70 -8.36 7.35
CA VAL A 279 -7.40 -7.89 7.83
C VAL A 279 -6.82 -8.95 8.74
N HIS A 280 -5.57 -9.28 8.51
CA HIS A 280 -4.83 -10.34 9.16
C HIS A 280 -3.68 -9.79 9.97
N SER A 281 -3.28 -10.52 11.01
CA SER A 281 -2.09 -10.26 11.80
C SER A 281 -1.27 -11.54 11.97
N ILE A 282 0.04 -11.42 11.93
CA ILE A 282 0.98 -12.46 12.33
C ILE A 282 1.87 -11.88 13.43
N ASN A 283 1.74 -12.40 14.64
CA ASN A 283 2.68 -12.10 15.70
C ASN A 283 3.91 -13.02 15.55
N LEU A 284 5.05 -12.44 15.21
CA LEU A 284 6.27 -13.15 14.85
C LEU A 284 7.01 -13.70 16.07
N SER A 285 6.84 -13.11 17.25
CA SER A 285 7.45 -13.60 18.49
C SER A 285 6.76 -14.86 19.00
N SER A 286 5.43 -14.92 18.91
CA SER A 286 4.64 -16.09 19.31
C SER A 286 4.39 -17.07 18.16
N ASN A 287 4.77 -16.75 16.93
CA ASN A 287 4.47 -17.50 15.70
C ASN A 287 2.97 -17.80 15.56
N ARG A 288 2.14 -16.78 15.75
CA ARG A 288 0.68 -16.92 15.71
C ARG A 288 0.07 -16.01 14.65
N TYR A 289 -0.87 -16.60 13.90
CA TYR A 289 -1.71 -15.93 12.93
C TYR A 289 -3.13 -15.75 13.48
N GLU A 290 -3.73 -14.60 13.18
CA GLU A 290 -5.12 -14.31 13.48
C GLU A 290 -5.77 -13.42 12.42
N VAL A 291 -7.09 -13.43 12.34
CA VAL A 291 -7.89 -12.49 11.56
C VAL A 291 -8.39 -11.43 12.54
N ILE A 292 -7.85 -10.21 12.45
CA ILE A 292 -8.22 -9.09 13.33
C ILE A 292 -9.48 -8.37 12.84
N TRP A 293 -9.84 -8.51 11.55
CA TRP A 293 -11.11 -8.11 10.98
C TRP A 293 -11.60 -9.14 10.00
N ASP A 294 -12.86 -9.57 10.15
CA ASP A 294 -13.56 -10.46 9.22
C ASP A 294 -14.82 -9.77 8.72
N GLY A 295 -14.73 -9.19 7.51
CA GLY A 295 -15.81 -8.48 6.82
C GLY A 295 -16.61 -9.38 5.88
N GLU A 296 -16.42 -10.72 5.92
CA GLU A 296 -17.24 -11.66 5.16
C GLU A 296 -18.73 -11.42 5.49
N ASN A 297 -19.57 -11.37 4.47
CA ASN A 297 -20.99 -11.05 4.56
C ASN A 297 -21.34 -9.55 4.78
N GLY A 298 -20.45 -8.63 4.43
CA GLY A 298 -20.74 -7.19 4.41
C GLY A 298 -20.86 -6.55 5.79
N ARG A 299 -20.08 -7.02 6.76
CA ARG A 299 -20.00 -6.40 8.09
C ARG A 299 -19.43 -4.99 8.00
N GLN A 300 -20.10 -4.04 8.68
CA GLN A 300 -19.65 -2.65 8.82
C GLN A 300 -18.77 -2.48 10.07
N PRO A 301 -17.92 -1.41 10.16
CA PRO A 301 -17.84 -0.30 9.21
C PRO A 301 -16.93 -0.56 7.99
N LEU A 302 -16.05 -1.58 8.00
CA LEU A 302 -14.99 -1.74 7.02
C LEU A 302 -15.41 -2.67 5.88
N LEU A 303 -15.53 -2.12 4.68
CA LEU A 303 -15.90 -2.83 3.44
C LEU A 303 -14.95 -2.46 2.30
N GLY A 304 -14.69 -3.42 1.41
CA GLY A 304 -13.85 -3.15 0.25
C GLY A 304 -12.40 -2.85 0.63
N ILE A 305 -11.87 -3.63 1.55
CA ILE A 305 -10.50 -3.51 2.06
C ILE A 305 -9.49 -3.52 0.93
N ASP A 306 -8.53 -2.60 0.99
CA ASP A 306 -7.43 -2.50 0.04
C ASP A 306 -6.09 -2.37 0.77
N ASP A 307 -5.56 -1.18 0.89
CA ASP A 307 -4.24 -0.89 1.44
C ASP A 307 -4.30 -0.58 2.94
N LEU A 308 -3.18 -0.66 3.63
CA LEU A 308 -3.10 -0.34 5.05
C LEU A 308 -1.75 0.22 5.48
N THR A 309 -1.77 0.97 6.58
CA THR A 309 -0.57 1.40 7.31
C THR A 309 -0.78 1.24 8.81
N VAL A 310 0.30 1.22 9.58
CA VAL A 310 0.24 1.16 11.04
C VAL A 310 0.88 2.40 11.64
N ASP A 311 0.20 3.04 12.57
CA ASP A 311 0.78 4.11 13.37
C ASP A 311 1.87 3.54 14.29
N PRO A 312 3.15 3.89 14.09
CA PRO A 312 4.24 3.27 14.84
C PRO A 312 4.24 3.61 16.33
N LEU A 313 3.52 4.67 16.73
CA LEU A 313 3.42 5.07 18.12
C LEU A 313 2.32 4.33 18.86
N THR A 314 1.13 4.24 18.28
CA THR A 314 -0.06 3.69 18.93
C THR A 314 -0.34 2.23 18.58
N GLY A 315 0.14 1.75 17.43
CA GLY A 315 -0.19 0.43 16.90
C GLY A 315 -1.55 0.38 16.21
N ASP A 316 -2.19 1.52 15.99
CA ASP A 316 -3.43 1.59 15.23
C ASP A 316 -3.20 1.21 13.78
N VAL A 317 -4.01 0.30 13.26
CA VAL A 317 -4.00 -0.10 11.86
C VAL A 317 -5.01 0.75 11.10
N PHE A 318 -4.53 1.56 10.17
CA PHE A 318 -5.35 2.38 9.28
C PHE A 318 -5.57 1.61 7.98
N VAL A 319 -6.80 1.28 7.66
CA VAL A 319 -7.19 0.46 6.51
C VAL A 319 -7.98 1.31 5.53
N ALA A 320 -7.49 1.40 4.31
CA ALA A 320 -8.14 2.14 3.22
C ALA A 320 -9.15 1.26 2.48
N GLU A 321 -10.25 1.86 2.04
CA GLU A 321 -11.30 1.20 1.30
C GLU A 321 -11.26 1.50 -0.20
N THR A 322 -11.53 0.46 -0.98
CA THR A 322 -11.90 0.55 -2.39
C THR A 322 -13.33 0.00 -2.56
N ASN A 323 -14.15 0.60 -3.39
CA ASN A 323 -15.54 0.17 -3.65
C ASN A 323 -16.49 0.13 -2.42
N GLY A 324 -16.05 0.65 -1.28
CA GLY A 324 -16.87 0.83 -0.08
C GLY A 324 -17.55 2.20 -0.07
N ASN A 325 -17.65 2.78 1.12
CA ASN A 325 -18.12 4.14 1.32
C ASN A 325 -16.96 5.16 1.38
N MET A 326 -15.79 4.79 0.85
CA MET A 326 -14.58 5.60 0.77
C MET A 326 -14.08 6.06 2.14
N GLU A 327 -13.96 5.13 3.08
CA GLU A 327 -13.45 5.38 4.42
C GLU A 327 -12.00 4.95 4.57
N LEU A 328 -11.29 5.66 5.44
CA LEU A 328 -10.10 5.17 6.11
C LEU A 328 -10.53 4.75 7.52
N VAL A 329 -10.47 3.45 7.80
CA VAL A 329 -10.97 2.85 9.04
C VAL A 329 -9.80 2.49 9.93
N ILE A 330 -9.93 2.73 11.24
CA ILE A 330 -8.92 2.35 12.23
C ILE A 330 -9.35 1.05 12.92
N ILE A 331 -8.40 0.12 13.04
CA ILE A 331 -8.46 -1.01 13.94
C ILE A 331 -7.45 -0.76 15.05
N THR A 332 -7.92 -0.56 16.29
CA THR A 332 -7.01 -0.33 17.42
C THR A 332 -6.46 -1.65 17.97
N PRO A 333 -5.33 -1.63 18.71
CA PRO A 333 -4.81 -2.82 19.39
C PRO A 333 -5.81 -3.48 20.36
N GLU A 334 -6.76 -2.69 20.90
CA GLU A 334 -7.82 -3.16 21.79
C GLU A 334 -8.99 -3.79 21.02
N GLY A 335 -8.99 -3.74 19.67
CA GLY A 335 -9.99 -4.36 18.80
C GLY A 335 -11.20 -3.46 18.48
N SER A 336 -11.15 -2.15 18.79
CA SER A 336 -12.13 -1.18 18.28
C SER A 336 -11.93 -0.98 16.79
N VAL A 337 -13.04 -0.88 16.04
CA VAL A 337 -13.02 -0.69 14.57
C VAL A 337 -13.95 0.46 14.22
N GLU A 338 -13.39 1.61 13.85
CA GLU A 338 -14.12 2.85 13.65
C GLU A 338 -13.59 3.64 12.46
N PRO A 339 -14.45 4.35 11.71
CA PRO A 339 -14.01 5.25 10.66
C PRO A 339 -13.16 6.40 11.23
N PHE A 340 -11.97 6.61 10.62
CA PHE A 340 -11.17 7.81 10.87
C PHE A 340 -11.64 8.97 10.01
N CYS A 341 -11.79 8.73 8.71
CA CYS A 341 -12.34 9.72 7.79
C CYS A 341 -13.15 9.04 6.69
N ARG A 342 -13.99 9.85 6.03
CA ARG A 342 -14.73 9.46 4.82
C ARG A 342 -14.49 10.51 3.75
N VAL A 343 -14.37 10.08 2.51
CA VAL A 343 -14.28 10.97 1.35
C VAL A 343 -15.58 10.94 0.58
N THR A 344 -16.13 12.10 0.24
CA THR A 344 -17.41 12.29 -0.42
C THR A 344 -17.31 13.29 -1.57
N GLY A 345 -18.33 13.33 -2.41
CA GLY A 345 -18.42 14.24 -3.55
C GLY A 345 -18.22 13.53 -4.89
N GLU A 346 -18.88 14.07 -5.94
CA GLU A 346 -18.90 13.48 -7.28
C GLU A 346 -17.51 13.27 -7.88
N GLN A 347 -16.55 14.13 -7.50
CA GLN A 347 -15.15 14.03 -7.93
C GLN A 347 -14.46 12.73 -7.46
N HIS A 348 -14.97 12.08 -6.41
CA HIS A 348 -14.45 10.84 -5.85
C HIS A 348 -15.26 9.60 -6.24
N ASP A 349 -16.34 9.75 -7.00
CA ASP A 349 -17.17 8.63 -7.43
C ASP A 349 -16.36 7.60 -8.20
N PHE A 350 -16.54 6.32 -7.86
CA PHE A 350 -15.80 5.18 -8.44
C PHE A 350 -14.28 5.21 -8.23
N SER A 351 -13.82 5.97 -7.27
CA SER A 351 -12.42 5.99 -6.85
C SER A 351 -12.11 4.87 -5.82
N ALA A 352 -10.89 4.83 -5.36
CA ALA A 352 -10.40 4.03 -4.26
C ALA A 352 -9.50 4.90 -3.37
N LEU A 353 -9.50 4.69 -2.07
CA LEU A 353 -8.46 5.22 -1.20
C LEU A 353 -7.25 4.29 -1.24
N THR A 354 -6.07 4.86 -1.45
CA THR A 354 -4.82 4.11 -1.62
C THR A 354 -3.65 4.80 -0.94
N GLY A 355 -2.60 4.05 -0.64
CA GLY A 355 -1.33 4.54 -0.15
C GLY A 355 -1.40 5.33 1.17
N PRO A 356 -2.16 4.88 2.20
CA PRO A 356 -2.11 5.56 3.48
C PRO A 356 -0.72 5.43 4.08
N CYS A 357 -0.06 6.55 4.40
CA CYS A 357 1.24 6.52 5.06
C CYS A 357 1.48 7.78 5.90
N PHE A 358 2.17 7.63 7.03
CA PHE A 358 2.59 8.77 7.83
C PHE A 358 3.87 9.39 7.28
N ASP A 359 4.05 10.71 7.50
CA ASP A 359 5.37 11.32 7.38
C ASP A 359 6.31 10.74 8.47
N PRO A 360 7.65 10.82 8.32
CA PRO A 360 8.58 10.23 9.29
C PRO A 360 8.45 10.81 10.71
N PHE A 361 7.83 11.99 10.83
CA PHE A 361 7.64 12.70 12.10
C PHE A 361 6.24 12.51 12.68
N ARG A 362 5.37 11.74 12.00
CA ARG A 362 4.00 11.42 12.39
C ARG A 362 3.13 12.69 12.63
N LYS A 363 3.39 13.73 11.87
CA LYS A 363 2.62 14.98 11.88
C LYS A 363 1.57 15.03 10.78
N ARG A 364 1.74 14.20 9.74
CA ARG A 364 0.92 14.14 8.54
C ARG A 364 0.62 12.70 8.18
N LEU A 365 -0.59 12.47 7.72
CA LEU A 365 -0.99 11.23 7.06
C LEU A 365 -1.27 11.57 5.59
N TYR A 366 -0.58 10.92 4.67
CA TYR A 366 -0.86 11.00 3.26
C TYR A 366 -1.84 9.92 2.85
N ILE A 367 -2.68 10.23 1.87
CA ILE A 367 -3.63 9.28 1.27
C ILE A 367 -3.99 9.78 -0.13
N SER A 368 -4.27 8.86 -1.04
CA SER A 368 -4.69 9.20 -2.39
C SER A 368 -6.12 8.72 -2.68
N SER A 369 -6.89 9.55 -3.38
CA SER A 369 -8.09 9.12 -4.08
C SER A 369 -7.66 8.79 -5.51
N GLN A 370 -7.41 7.52 -5.78
CA GLN A 370 -6.67 7.00 -6.94
C GLN A 370 -7.24 7.43 -8.29
N ARG A 371 -8.56 7.54 -8.38
CA ARG A 371 -9.30 7.89 -9.58
C ARG A 371 -10.21 9.10 -9.39
N ALA A 372 -9.86 9.98 -8.45
CA ALA A 372 -10.54 11.26 -8.32
C ALA A 372 -10.40 12.09 -9.59
N GLU A 373 -11.40 12.92 -9.86
CA GLU A 373 -11.38 13.83 -11.01
C GLU A 373 -10.38 14.96 -10.76
N GLY A 374 -9.38 15.04 -11.65
CA GLY A 374 -8.39 16.11 -11.67
C GLY A 374 -8.73 17.17 -12.73
N ASN A 375 -7.75 18.02 -13.01
CA ASN A 375 -7.92 19.17 -13.92
C ASN A 375 -7.67 18.81 -15.40
N ARG A 376 -7.16 17.61 -15.69
CA ARG A 376 -6.76 17.19 -17.04
C ARG A 376 -7.49 15.92 -17.45
N LEU A 377 -7.66 15.75 -18.76
CA LEU A 377 -8.16 14.48 -19.28
C LEU A 377 -7.02 13.45 -19.30
N VAL A 378 -7.32 12.23 -18.88
CA VAL A 378 -6.34 11.12 -18.89
C VAL A 378 -5.72 10.94 -20.29
N ARG A 379 -6.50 11.07 -21.36
CA ARG A 379 -6.01 10.97 -22.75
C ARG A 379 -4.99 12.03 -23.13
N ASP A 380 -5.02 13.21 -22.50
CA ASP A 380 -4.10 14.29 -22.79
C ASP A 380 -2.76 14.09 -22.07
N VAL A 381 -2.75 13.23 -21.04
CA VAL A 381 -1.57 12.83 -20.30
C VAL A 381 -1.00 11.52 -20.87
N ILE A 382 -1.86 10.54 -21.15
CA ILE A 382 -1.50 9.25 -21.77
C ILE A 382 -2.22 9.13 -23.13
N PRO A 383 -1.62 9.59 -24.23
CA PRO A 383 -2.25 9.50 -25.56
C PRO A 383 -2.48 8.07 -26.05
N ALA A 384 -1.66 7.12 -25.56
CA ALA A 384 -1.70 5.70 -25.96
C ALA A 384 -2.80 4.88 -25.25
N ILE A 385 -3.60 5.50 -24.35
CA ILE A 385 -4.60 4.77 -23.57
C ILE A 385 -5.60 4.04 -24.47
N ASN A 386 -5.91 2.80 -24.12
CA ASN A 386 -6.87 1.99 -24.87
C ASN A 386 -8.32 2.43 -24.59
N TRP A 387 -8.93 3.09 -25.57
CA TRP A 387 -10.29 3.62 -25.47
C TRP A 387 -11.40 2.56 -25.38
N GLY A 388 -11.11 1.31 -25.66
CA GLY A 388 -12.09 0.21 -25.60
C GLY A 388 -12.51 -0.14 -24.16
N ILE A 389 -11.82 0.35 -23.14
CA ILE A 389 -12.01 0.00 -21.73
C ILE A 389 -12.63 1.15 -20.93
N GLY A 390 -13.49 1.94 -21.53
CA GLY A 390 -14.20 3.02 -20.89
C GLY A 390 -13.44 4.36 -20.94
N SER A 391 -14.18 5.44 -20.79
CA SER A 391 -13.62 6.79 -20.72
C SER A 391 -13.27 7.10 -19.26
N TYR A 392 -12.01 7.20 -18.93
CA TYR A 392 -11.58 7.71 -17.62
C TYR A 392 -11.85 9.21 -17.46
N GLY A 393 -12.15 9.94 -18.56
CA GLY A 393 -12.42 11.37 -18.48
C GLY A 393 -11.25 12.12 -17.85
N SER A 394 -11.54 12.86 -16.77
CA SER A 394 -10.59 13.59 -15.93
C SER A 394 -10.16 12.82 -14.67
N ARG A 395 -10.41 11.52 -14.57
CA ARG A 395 -10.12 10.69 -13.39
C ARG A 395 -8.64 10.33 -13.30
N THR A 396 -7.80 11.32 -12.99
CA THR A 396 -6.34 11.23 -12.96
C THR A 396 -5.77 10.86 -11.58
N GLY A 397 -6.57 11.03 -10.54
CA GLY A 397 -6.20 10.81 -9.14
C GLY A 397 -5.67 12.06 -8.44
N ILE A 398 -5.90 12.12 -7.13
CA ILE A 398 -5.48 13.23 -6.28
C ILE A 398 -4.87 12.67 -5.00
N THR A 399 -3.71 13.22 -4.63
CA THR A 399 -3.00 12.89 -3.38
C THR A 399 -3.23 14.01 -2.37
N TYR A 400 -3.55 13.63 -1.14
CA TYR A 400 -3.86 14.52 -0.03
C TYR A 400 -2.93 14.30 1.16
N GLU A 401 -2.75 15.38 1.92
CA GLU A 401 -2.19 15.38 3.26
C GLU A 401 -3.32 15.60 4.26
N ILE A 402 -3.41 14.79 5.29
CA ILE A 402 -4.26 14.99 6.47
C ILE A 402 -3.36 15.36 7.64
N SER A 403 -3.64 16.49 8.28
CA SER A 403 -2.91 16.94 9.46
C SER A 403 -3.89 17.26 10.60
N GLY A 404 -3.44 17.01 11.84
CA GLY A 404 -4.29 17.23 13.01
C GLY A 404 -3.68 16.64 14.29
N PRO A 405 -4.47 16.57 15.36
CA PRO A 405 -4.00 16.09 16.66
C PRO A 405 -3.97 14.54 16.71
N PHE A 406 -3.05 13.93 15.95
CA PHE A 406 -2.85 12.49 16.06
C PHE A 406 -2.52 12.12 17.52
N ARG A 407 -3.19 11.06 18.03
CA ARG A 407 -3.06 10.66 19.43
C ARG A 407 -1.62 10.25 19.76
N THR A 408 -1.21 10.55 20.97
CA THR A 408 0.06 10.12 21.53
C THR A 408 -0.19 9.11 22.63
N VAL A 409 0.70 8.12 22.78
CA VAL A 409 0.66 7.26 23.95
C VAL A 409 0.87 8.14 25.18
N LYS A 410 -0.05 8.09 26.16
CA LYS A 410 0.20 8.74 27.45
C LYS A 410 1.47 8.09 28.01
N SER A 411 2.49 8.88 28.26
CA SER A 411 3.63 8.43 29.07
C SER A 411 3.06 7.82 30.35
N PRO A 412 3.45 6.62 30.77
CA PRO A 412 3.04 6.09 32.06
C PRO A 412 3.37 7.15 33.11
N ASP A 413 2.40 7.42 33.99
CA ASP A 413 2.55 8.44 35.03
C ASP A 413 3.69 8.02 35.97
N ILE A 414 4.88 8.59 35.75
CA ILE A 414 6.12 8.24 36.48
C ILE A 414 5.98 8.67 37.96
N SER A 415 4.97 9.46 38.32
CA SER A 415 4.72 9.89 39.69
C SER A 415 4.36 8.75 40.67
N SER A 416 4.03 7.57 40.18
CA SER A 416 3.72 6.37 40.99
C SER A 416 4.85 5.36 41.11
N MET A 417 6.01 5.59 40.46
CA MET A 417 7.17 4.73 40.63
C MET A 417 7.94 5.15 41.90
N ILE A 418 7.91 4.28 42.89
CA ILE A 418 8.68 4.38 44.14
C ILE A 418 10.15 4.63 43.79
N PRO A 419 10.86 5.58 44.45
CA PRO A 419 12.27 5.82 44.18
C PRO A 419 13.07 4.56 44.49
N ILE A 420 13.71 3.98 43.50
CA ILE A 420 14.76 3.00 43.73
C ILE A 420 15.95 3.82 44.20
N ASP A 421 16.37 3.65 45.47
CA ASP A 421 17.59 4.17 46.01
C ASP A 421 18.76 3.69 45.13
N VAL A 422 19.29 4.57 44.30
CA VAL A 422 20.52 4.34 43.58
C VAL A 422 21.66 4.73 44.50
N PRO A 423 22.59 3.80 44.89
CA PRO A 423 23.75 4.19 45.68
C PRO A 423 24.64 5.16 44.88
N THR A 424 24.85 6.32 45.44
CA THR A 424 25.72 7.35 44.88
C THR A 424 27.17 6.87 44.92
N THR A 425 27.66 6.29 43.84
CA THR A 425 29.09 6.01 43.67
C THR A 425 29.76 7.24 43.10
N THR A 426 30.53 7.91 43.92
CA THR A 426 31.36 9.06 43.56
C THR A 426 32.41 8.63 42.54
N LEU A 427 32.28 9.03 41.29
CA LEU A 427 33.35 8.88 40.30
C LEU A 427 34.39 9.95 40.52
N GLN A 428 35.62 9.50 40.92
CA GLN A 428 36.80 10.35 40.93
C GLN A 428 37.14 10.76 39.48
N GLN A 429 37.37 12.07 39.30
CA GLN A 429 37.93 12.64 38.09
C GLN A 429 39.38 12.14 37.91
N ASP A 430 39.64 11.34 36.91
CA ASP A 430 40.99 11.01 36.46
C ASP A 430 41.43 12.00 35.36
N VAL A 431 42.68 12.41 35.57
CA VAL A 431 43.46 13.45 34.90
C VAL A 431 43.64 13.10 33.40
N LEU A 432 43.37 14.09 32.53
CA LEU A 432 43.74 14.05 31.11
C LEU A 432 45.28 14.07 30.96
N VAL A 433 45.83 13.04 30.36
CA VAL A 433 47.21 13.03 29.88
C VAL A 433 47.23 13.35 28.39
N ASP A 434 47.86 14.46 28.03
CA ASP A 434 48.13 14.88 26.66
C ASP A 434 49.11 13.88 26.00
N VAL A 435 48.67 13.29 24.86
CA VAL A 435 49.56 12.51 23.97
C VAL A 435 49.67 13.29 22.64
N PRO A 436 50.88 13.64 22.21
CA PRO A 436 51.07 14.31 20.92
C PRO A 436 50.87 13.33 19.76
N VAL A 437 50.03 13.70 18.77
CA VAL A 437 49.87 12.97 17.53
C VAL A 437 50.74 13.60 16.46
N ASP A 438 51.77 12.88 16.03
CA ASP A 438 52.56 13.18 14.83
C ASP A 438 51.75 12.83 13.56
N VAL A 439 51.55 13.83 12.72
CA VAL A 439 50.89 13.67 11.40
C VAL A 439 51.98 13.74 10.32
N PRO A 440 52.21 12.71 9.50
CA PRO A 440 53.10 12.83 8.33
C PRO A 440 52.38 13.58 7.19
N ASN A 441 53.06 14.57 6.67
CA ASN A 441 52.70 15.27 5.42
C ASN A 441 52.88 14.33 4.21
N GLU A 442 51.81 13.97 3.55
CA GLU A 442 51.88 13.46 2.15
C GLU A 442 51.42 14.49 1.15
N VAL A 443 52.29 14.65 0.15
CA VAL A 443 52.24 15.64 -0.95
C VAL A 443 51.31 15.12 -2.03
N PHE A 444 50.30 15.90 -2.45
CA PHE A 444 49.49 15.65 -3.63
C PHE A 444 50.19 16.17 -4.90
N PRO A 445 50.29 15.41 -5.99
CA PRO A 445 50.70 15.94 -7.30
C PRO A 445 49.52 16.59 -8.03
N GLN A 446 49.83 17.72 -8.64
CA GLN A 446 48.94 18.51 -9.48
C GLN A 446 48.81 17.93 -10.91
N SER A 447 47.60 18.13 -11.48
CA SER A 447 47.27 18.32 -12.89
C SER A 447 47.41 17.16 -13.89
N VAL A 448 46.27 16.77 -14.45
CA VAL A 448 46.17 16.10 -15.76
C VAL A 448 45.21 16.89 -16.66
N PRO A 449 45.51 17.06 -17.96
CA PRO A 449 44.79 17.97 -18.86
C PRO A 449 43.52 17.34 -19.45
N THR A 450 42.56 18.23 -19.73
CA THR A 450 41.32 17.99 -20.47
C THR A 450 41.63 17.71 -21.96
N GLU A 451 41.23 16.54 -22.46
CA GLU A 451 40.99 16.35 -23.91
C GLU A 451 39.64 15.67 -24.10
N ILE A 452 38.73 16.40 -24.76
CA ILE A 452 37.41 15.93 -25.20
C ILE A 452 37.58 15.24 -26.55
N ALA A 453 37.39 13.94 -26.62
CA ALA A 453 37.27 13.21 -27.87
C ALA A 453 35.79 12.80 -28.09
N THR A 454 35.17 13.49 -29.02
CA THR A 454 33.85 13.17 -29.59
C THR A 454 34.00 11.96 -30.52
N THR A 455 33.39 10.84 -30.15
CA THR A 455 33.22 9.70 -31.06
C THR A 455 31.73 9.36 -31.18
N THR A 456 31.17 9.78 -32.32
CA THR A 456 29.85 9.38 -32.79
C THR A 456 29.95 7.97 -33.38
N SER A 457 29.42 6.96 -32.73
CA SER A 457 29.26 5.63 -33.32
C SER A 457 27.77 5.36 -33.59
N THR A 458 27.42 5.37 -34.86
CA THR A 458 26.14 4.95 -35.42
C THR A 458 26.03 3.42 -35.35
N LEU A 459 25.19 2.91 -34.45
CA LEU A 459 24.78 1.50 -34.45
C LEU A 459 23.55 1.33 -35.35
N LYS A 460 23.75 0.65 -36.49
CA LYS A 460 22.67 0.11 -37.32
C LYS A 460 22.11 -1.16 -36.64
N LEU A 461 20.89 -1.10 -36.16
CA LEU A 461 20.13 -2.31 -35.79
C LEU A 461 19.55 -2.95 -37.07
N SER A 462 19.92 -4.19 -37.33
CA SER A 462 19.28 -5.04 -38.32
C SER A 462 18.00 -5.62 -37.77
N ALA A 463 16.87 -5.40 -38.46
CA ALA A 463 15.57 -5.99 -38.15
C ALA A 463 15.59 -7.48 -38.53
N GLU A 464 15.55 -8.35 -37.56
CA GLU A 464 15.20 -9.77 -37.77
C GLU A 464 13.70 -10.00 -37.49
N LYS A 465 13.07 -10.68 -38.46
CA LYS A 465 11.66 -10.99 -38.53
C LYS A 465 11.24 -11.90 -37.36
N VAL A 466 10.37 -11.43 -36.49
CA VAL A 466 9.60 -12.29 -35.58
C VAL A 466 8.40 -12.83 -36.36
N LYS A 467 8.31 -14.13 -36.47
CA LYS A 467 7.21 -14.86 -37.11
C LYS A 467 5.91 -14.69 -36.29
N GLU A 468 4.85 -14.27 -36.98
CA GLU A 468 3.47 -14.35 -36.51
C GLU A 468 3.14 -15.77 -36.05
N LYS A 469 2.80 -15.91 -34.77
CA LYS A 469 2.20 -17.13 -34.23
C LYS A 469 0.68 -16.93 -34.23
N ASN A 470 0.00 -17.76 -35.01
CA ASN A 470 -1.44 -17.75 -35.24
C ASN A 470 -2.25 -17.77 -33.91
N ILE A 471 -3.06 -16.74 -33.75
CA ILE A 471 -4.18 -16.71 -32.80
C ILE A 471 -5.36 -17.44 -33.47
N LYS A 472 -5.45 -18.72 -33.25
CA LYS A 472 -6.61 -19.56 -33.68
C LYS A 472 -6.87 -20.72 -32.74
N ASP A 473 -6.86 -20.57 -31.43
CA ASP A 473 -7.33 -21.58 -30.50
C ASP A 473 -7.73 -20.98 -29.14
N VAL A 474 -8.69 -20.04 -29.13
CA VAL A 474 -9.37 -19.60 -27.90
C VAL A 474 -10.87 -19.44 -28.19
N THR A 475 -11.49 -20.50 -28.67
CA THR A 475 -12.95 -20.60 -28.71
C THR A 475 -13.38 -22.00 -28.33
N ASP A 476 -13.16 -22.40 -27.09
CA ASP A 476 -13.93 -23.47 -26.43
C ASP A 476 -13.55 -23.49 -24.92
N VAL A 477 -14.08 -22.56 -24.15
CA VAL A 477 -14.30 -22.74 -22.71
C VAL A 477 -15.65 -22.14 -22.37
N LYS A 478 -16.67 -22.95 -22.48
CA LYS A 478 -17.97 -22.72 -21.86
C LYS A 478 -17.84 -23.10 -20.37
N ASP A 479 -17.52 -22.12 -19.54
CA ASP A 479 -17.84 -22.20 -18.11
C ASP A 479 -18.20 -20.81 -17.60
N SER A 480 -19.43 -20.70 -17.13
CA SER A 480 -20.14 -19.47 -16.76
C SER A 480 -19.58 -18.73 -15.54
N ASN A 481 -18.46 -19.17 -14.98
CA ASN A 481 -17.81 -18.54 -13.82
C ASN A 481 -16.58 -17.70 -14.16
N SER A 482 -16.16 -17.65 -15.43
CA SER A 482 -14.99 -16.86 -15.85
C SER A 482 -15.27 -15.36 -15.99
N LEU A 483 -16.54 -14.95 -16.02
CA LEU A 483 -16.94 -13.53 -16.15
C LEU A 483 -16.82 -12.72 -14.86
N LEU A 484 -16.74 -13.36 -13.70
CA LEU A 484 -16.65 -12.67 -12.41
C LEU A 484 -15.22 -12.27 -12.00
N VAL A 485 -14.20 -12.85 -12.65
CA VAL A 485 -12.80 -12.59 -12.31
C VAL A 485 -12.20 -11.38 -13.06
N ILE A 486 -12.77 -11.02 -14.21
CA ILE A 486 -12.39 -9.79 -14.92
C ILE A 486 -12.95 -8.54 -14.22
N SER A 487 -13.89 -8.71 -13.30
CA SER A 487 -14.60 -7.60 -12.65
C SER A 487 -13.79 -6.86 -11.56
N SER A 488 -12.62 -7.35 -11.12
CA SER A 488 -11.90 -6.72 -9.99
C SER A 488 -10.99 -5.56 -10.40
N PHE A 489 -10.49 -5.53 -11.64
CA PHE A 489 -9.75 -4.38 -12.20
C PHE A 489 -10.55 -3.62 -13.26
N VAL A 490 -11.54 -4.24 -13.87
CA VAL A 490 -12.47 -3.67 -14.84
C VAL A 490 -13.82 -3.35 -14.16
N GLY A 491 -13.98 -3.62 -12.90
CA GLY A 491 -15.23 -3.56 -12.15
C GLY A 491 -15.95 -2.21 -12.20
N ALA A 492 -15.23 -1.08 -12.33
CA ALA A 492 -15.85 0.22 -12.57
C ALA A 492 -16.33 0.41 -14.02
N ALA A 493 -15.66 -0.16 -15.02
CA ALA A 493 -15.98 0.05 -16.43
C ALA A 493 -17.07 -0.88 -16.95
N ILE A 494 -17.16 -2.13 -16.46
CA ILE A 494 -18.18 -3.09 -16.91
C ILE A 494 -19.54 -2.83 -16.26
N PHE A 495 -19.59 -2.33 -15.02
CA PHE A 495 -20.86 -1.94 -14.39
C PHE A 495 -21.52 -0.72 -15.05
N LEU A 496 -20.74 0.21 -15.60
CA LEU A 496 -21.30 1.35 -16.37
C LEU A 496 -21.90 0.90 -17.72
N GLY A 497 -21.33 -0.10 -18.38
CA GLY A 497 -21.91 -0.68 -19.60
C GLY A 497 -23.19 -1.47 -19.36
N ALA A 498 -23.24 -2.26 -18.30
CA ALA A 498 -24.40 -3.07 -17.94
C ALA A 498 -25.55 -2.20 -17.33
N GLY A 499 -25.21 -1.19 -16.53
CA GLY A 499 -26.18 -0.26 -15.95
C GLY A 499 -26.88 0.59 -17.01
N ALA A 500 -26.13 1.13 -17.99
CA ALA A 500 -26.70 1.90 -19.11
C ALA A 500 -27.55 1.03 -20.04
N ALA A 501 -27.18 -0.25 -20.26
CA ALA A 501 -28.00 -1.18 -21.04
C ALA A 501 -29.28 -1.58 -20.30
N ALA A 502 -29.23 -1.78 -18.96
CA ALA A 502 -30.40 -2.09 -18.15
C ALA A 502 -31.40 -0.91 -18.06
N ILE A 503 -30.88 0.32 -17.94
CA ILE A 503 -31.72 1.54 -17.93
C ILE A 503 -32.35 1.75 -19.29
N LYS A 504 -31.64 1.53 -20.40
CA LYS A 504 -32.20 1.64 -21.76
C LYS A 504 -33.22 0.54 -22.07
N TYR A 505 -33.04 -0.66 -21.52
CA TYR A 505 -34.01 -1.75 -21.63
C TYR A 505 -35.29 -1.47 -20.82
N ARG A 506 -35.18 -0.89 -19.62
CA ARG A 506 -36.32 -0.54 -18.77
C ARG A 506 -37.10 0.64 -19.31
N SER A 507 -36.43 1.65 -19.91
CA SER A 507 -37.14 2.78 -20.58
C SER A 507 -37.88 2.34 -21.83
N ASN A 508 -37.35 1.40 -22.61
CA ASN A 508 -38.02 0.87 -23.80
C ASN A 508 -39.17 -0.10 -23.47
N SER A 509 -39.18 -0.74 -22.29
CA SER A 509 -40.34 -1.54 -21.86
C SER A 509 -41.48 -0.70 -21.30
N LEU A 510 -41.20 0.46 -20.73
CA LEU A 510 -42.23 1.41 -20.24
C LEU A 510 -42.89 2.22 -21.36
N MET A 511 -42.22 2.38 -22.52
CA MET A 511 -42.83 3.06 -23.67
C MET A 511 -43.69 2.13 -24.59
N LYS A 512 -43.73 0.82 -24.31
CA LYS A 512 -44.53 -0.14 -25.08
C LYS A 512 -45.85 -0.54 -24.44
N SER A 513 -46.18 -0.05 -23.24
CA SER A 513 -47.42 -0.40 -22.54
C SER A 513 -48.57 0.62 -22.70
N ASP A 514 -48.38 1.73 -23.46
CA ASP A 514 -49.42 2.73 -23.69
C ASP A 514 -49.75 2.86 -25.19
N LYS A 515 -50.21 1.79 -25.82
CA LYS A 515 -51.01 1.85 -27.09
C LYS A 515 -51.77 0.57 -27.26
N THR A 516 -53.02 0.57 -26.80
CA THR A 516 -54.17 -0.08 -27.46
C THR A 516 -55.48 0.28 -26.73
N PRO A 517 -56.61 0.23 -27.44
CA PRO A 517 -57.49 1.36 -27.67
C PRO A 517 -58.55 1.58 -26.59
#